data_9af3a18cdfdf769196600e2c73d34cec
#
_entry.id   9af3a18cdfdf769196600e2c73d34cec
#
_cell.length_a   1.000
_cell.length_b   1.000
_cell.length_c   1.000
_cell.angle_alpha   90.00
_cell.angle_beta   90.00
_cell.angle_gamma   90.00
#
_symmetry.space_group_name_H-M   'P 1'
#
loop_
_entity.id
_entity.type
_entity.pdbx_description
1 polymer ?
#
loop_
_entity_poly.entity_id
_entity_poly.type
_entity_poly.pdbx_seq_one_letter_code
_entity_poly.pdbx_strand_id
1 'polypeptide(L)'
;MTPKIQIQQEHGTAYSEDFWLQEYNGRAGYEILAENTVERLKYIHAVYDIAWENDDVEDASYAALRRRWENENSRRNEKDDNGEVIYGLKEYTFELYLQYEMSILKETYCNDGTREGMDLTDEEMHAHYDSREWTFKENEERADFDTAKVAVERELREQKYDDMVERWARDSKVDGSMEAVFQFTLKNIQ
;
A
#
# COMPACT_ATOMS: atom_id res chain seq x y z
N MET A 1 -1.04 9.07 4.10
CA MET A 1 -1.53 10.20 4.96
C MET A 1 -2.30 9.60 6.11
N THR A 2 -2.16 10.10 7.36
CA THR A 2 -2.98 9.60 8.47
C THR A 2 -4.41 10.09 8.36
N PRO A 3 -5.43 9.30 8.78
CA PRO A 3 -6.83 9.72 8.73
C PRO A 3 -7.10 11.08 9.38
N LYS A 4 -6.38 11.39 10.46
CA LYS A 4 -6.47 12.68 11.13
C LYS A 4 -6.05 13.85 10.22
N ILE A 5 -4.90 13.73 9.55
CA ILE A 5 -4.40 14.78 8.63
C ILE A 5 -5.36 14.90 7.44
N GLN A 6 -5.89 13.81 6.94
CA GLN A 6 -6.86 13.81 5.86
C GLN A 6 -8.12 14.61 6.24
N ILE A 7 -8.74 14.29 7.39
CA ILE A 7 -9.92 15.02 7.88
C ILE A 7 -9.61 16.51 8.09
N GLN A 8 -8.44 16.84 8.64
CA GLN A 8 -8.05 18.24 8.84
C GLN A 8 -7.90 19.00 7.51
N GLN A 9 -7.35 18.38 6.49
CA GLN A 9 -7.19 18.99 5.17
C GLN A 9 -8.52 19.14 4.43
N GLU A 10 -9.36 18.11 4.46
CA GLU A 10 -10.64 18.09 3.75
C GLU A 10 -11.68 19.03 4.38
N HIS A 11 -11.62 19.20 5.70
CA HIS A 11 -12.63 19.99 6.45
C HIS A 11 -12.11 21.27 7.07
N GLY A 12 -10.80 21.57 6.92
CA GLY A 12 -10.20 22.81 7.43
C GLY A 12 -10.21 22.95 8.96
N THR A 13 -10.23 21.82 9.70
CA THR A 13 -10.42 21.81 11.16
C THR A 13 -9.11 21.66 11.91
N ALA A 14 -9.00 22.33 13.06
CA ALA A 14 -7.91 22.12 13.99
C ALA A 14 -8.20 20.88 14.88
N TYR A 15 -7.14 20.26 15.40
CA TYR A 15 -7.31 19.18 16.37
C TYR A 15 -7.85 19.72 17.70
N SER A 16 -8.87 19.05 18.24
CA SER A 16 -9.45 19.28 19.56
C SER A 16 -9.59 17.96 20.31
N GLU A 17 -9.86 17.99 21.61
CA GLU A 17 -10.12 16.78 22.40
C GLU A 17 -11.31 15.98 21.86
N ASP A 18 -12.31 16.69 21.31
CA ASP A 18 -13.52 16.10 20.72
C ASP A 18 -13.40 15.81 19.22
N PHE A 19 -12.20 15.92 18.64
CA PHE A 19 -11.97 15.79 17.18
C PHE A 19 -12.69 14.58 16.56
N TRP A 20 -12.62 13.45 17.18
CA TRP A 20 -13.23 12.21 16.67
C TRP A 20 -14.75 12.15 16.87
N LEU A 21 -15.29 12.95 17.79
CA LEU A 21 -16.73 13.03 18.08
C LEU A 21 -17.44 14.13 17.28
N GLN A 22 -16.68 15.06 16.69
CA GLN A 22 -17.23 16.11 15.84
C GLN A 22 -17.78 15.55 14.54
N GLU A 23 -18.82 16.18 14.03
CA GLU A 23 -19.40 15.85 12.73
C GLU A 23 -18.69 16.62 11.60
N TYR A 24 -18.33 15.89 10.56
CA TYR A 24 -17.75 16.38 9.32
C TYR A 24 -18.66 15.95 8.16
N ASN A 25 -19.40 16.89 7.58
CA ASN A 25 -20.39 16.61 6.54
C ASN A 25 -21.42 15.53 6.93
N GLY A 26 -21.92 15.59 8.18
CA GLY A 26 -22.94 14.67 8.68
C GLY A 26 -22.45 13.29 9.11
N ARG A 27 -21.14 13.09 9.24
CA ARG A 27 -20.51 11.88 9.80
C ARG A 27 -19.54 12.22 10.91
N ALA A 28 -19.52 11.44 11.99
CA ALA A 28 -18.57 11.64 13.06
C ALA A 28 -17.15 11.25 12.63
N GLY A 29 -16.13 11.91 13.18
CA GLY A 29 -14.73 11.62 12.87
C GLY A 29 -14.34 10.16 13.09
N TYR A 30 -14.87 9.51 14.12
CA TYR A 30 -14.63 8.07 14.37
C TYR A 30 -15.25 7.16 13.30
N GLU A 31 -16.38 7.53 12.70
CA GLU A 31 -17.00 6.80 11.59
C GLU A 31 -16.14 6.89 10.34
N ILE A 32 -15.63 8.10 10.03
CA ILE A 32 -14.68 8.30 8.92
C ILE A 32 -13.40 7.50 9.14
N LEU A 33 -12.86 7.48 10.37
CA LEU A 33 -11.70 6.66 10.72
C LEU A 33 -11.96 5.17 10.50
N ALA A 34 -13.12 4.69 10.95
CA ALA A 34 -13.52 3.30 10.81
C ALA A 34 -13.67 2.88 9.34
N GLU A 35 -14.36 3.69 8.53
CA GLU A 35 -14.49 3.44 7.09
C GLU A 35 -13.12 3.42 6.38
N ASN A 36 -12.27 4.41 6.62
CA ASN A 36 -10.92 4.45 6.05
C ASN A 36 -10.08 3.23 6.48
N THR A 37 -10.27 2.76 7.71
CA THR A 37 -9.58 1.56 8.21
C THR A 37 -10.05 0.31 7.47
N VAL A 38 -11.35 0.16 7.25
CA VAL A 38 -11.92 -0.97 6.49
C VAL A 38 -11.43 -0.94 5.04
N GLU A 39 -11.46 0.21 4.38
CA GLU A 39 -10.94 0.34 3.01
C GLU A 39 -9.43 0.02 2.93
N ARG A 40 -8.66 0.44 3.93
CA ARG A 40 -7.25 0.08 4.02
C ARG A 40 -7.04 -1.43 4.20
N LEU A 41 -7.87 -2.09 5.02
CA LEU A 41 -7.82 -3.54 5.20
C LEU A 41 -8.20 -4.28 3.92
N LYS A 42 -9.22 -3.83 3.18
CA LYS A 42 -9.58 -4.39 1.88
C LYS A 42 -8.42 -4.31 0.88
N TYR A 43 -7.73 -3.15 0.84
CA TYR A 43 -6.54 -2.98 0.00
C TYR A 43 -5.42 -3.97 0.39
N ILE A 44 -5.12 -4.10 1.70
CA ILE A 44 -4.12 -5.04 2.19
C ILE A 44 -4.50 -6.47 1.81
N HIS A 45 -5.76 -6.87 2.04
CA HIS A 45 -6.24 -8.20 1.64
C HIS A 45 -6.09 -8.43 0.14
N ALA A 46 -6.45 -7.47 -0.70
CA ALA A 46 -6.30 -7.58 -2.16
C ALA A 46 -4.85 -7.83 -2.58
N VAL A 47 -3.88 -7.14 -1.96
CA VAL A 47 -2.45 -7.38 -2.21
C VAL A 47 -2.04 -8.82 -1.89
N TYR A 48 -2.49 -9.34 -0.73
CA TYR A 48 -2.14 -10.71 -0.32
C TYR A 48 -2.89 -11.79 -1.10
N ASP A 49 -4.12 -11.54 -1.49
CA ASP A 49 -4.88 -12.46 -2.33
C ASP A 49 -4.25 -12.58 -3.73
N ILE A 50 -3.85 -11.45 -4.33
CA ILE A 50 -3.11 -11.43 -5.60
C ILE A 50 -1.76 -12.18 -5.44
N ALA A 51 -1.03 -11.93 -4.36
CA ALA A 51 0.23 -12.60 -4.09
C ALA A 51 0.06 -14.12 -3.91
N TRP A 52 -1.02 -14.55 -3.28
CA TRP A 52 -1.34 -15.97 -3.11
C TRP A 52 -1.74 -16.63 -4.43
N GLU A 53 -2.54 -15.97 -5.26
CA GLU A 53 -2.91 -16.48 -6.59
C GLU A 53 -1.71 -16.60 -7.55
N ASN A 54 -0.64 -15.86 -7.30
CA ASN A 54 0.60 -15.90 -8.09
C ASN A 54 1.74 -16.69 -7.41
N ASP A 55 1.44 -17.46 -6.37
CA ASP A 55 2.41 -18.26 -5.61
C ASP A 55 3.55 -17.45 -4.96
N ASP A 56 3.38 -16.14 -4.77
CA ASP A 56 4.35 -15.28 -4.09
C ASP A 56 4.30 -15.46 -2.56
N VAL A 57 3.16 -15.89 -2.03
CA VAL A 57 2.98 -16.29 -0.63
C VAL A 57 2.21 -17.60 -0.54
N GLU A 58 2.60 -18.48 0.37
CA GLU A 58 1.93 -19.78 0.57
C GLU A 58 0.53 -19.62 1.23
N ASP A 59 0.35 -18.57 2.02
CA ASP A 59 -0.85 -18.32 2.82
C ASP A 59 -1.05 -16.80 2.97
N ALA A 60 -2.16 -16.28 2.46
CA ALA A 60 -2.54 -14.87 2.50
C ALA A 60 -3.10 -14.43 3.87
N SER A 61 -3.29 -15.33 4.83
CA SER A 61 -3.91 -15.02 6.11
C SER A 61 -3.08 -14.07 6.98
N TYR A 62 -3.78 -13.29 7.82
CA TYR A 62 -3.13 -12.45 8.83
C TYR A 62 -2.20 -13.24 9.76
N ALA A 63 -2.57 -14.49 10.10
CA ALA A 63 -1.75 -15.34 10.94
C ALA A 63 -0.42 -15.73 10.25
N ALA A 64 -0.45 -15.96 8.95
CA ALA A 64 0.75 -16.23 8.16
C ALA A 64 1.64 -14.98 8.03
N LEU A 65 1.05 -13.82 7.77
CA LEU A 65 1.76 -12.53 7.78
C LEU A 65 2.49 -12.29 9.10
N ARG A 66 1.81 -12.53 10.24
CA ARG A 66 2.41 -12.44 11.56
C ARG A 66 3.61 -13.36 11.72
N ARG A 67 3.48 -14.63 11.29
CA ARG A 67 4.60 -15.60 11.34
C ARG A 67 5.78 -15.15 10.48
N ARG A 68 5.53 -14.61 9.28
CA ARG A 68 6.61 -14.11 8.40
C ARG A 68 7.34 -12.94 9.03
N TRP A 69 6.63 -11.99 9.65
CA TRP A 69 7.22 -10.90 10.40
C TRP A 69 8.10 -11.39 11.57
N GLU A 70 7.59 -12.31 12.39
CA GLU A 70 8.33 -12.88 13.53
C GLU A 70 9.59 -13.62 13.07
N ASN A 71 9.48 -14.40 11.98
CA ASN A 71 10.62 -15.12 11.39
C ASN A 71 11.68 -14.15 10.84
N GLU A 72 11.28 -13.07 10.17
CA GLU A 72 12.23 -12.09 9.65
C GLU A 72 12.99 -11.39 10.78
N ASN A 73 12.31 -11.00 11.85
CA ASN A 73 12.96 -10.42 13.02
C ASN A 73 13.90 -11.41 13.71
N SER A 74 13.50 -12.67 13.84
CA SER A 74 14.38 -13.71 14.40
C SER A 74 15.64 -13.90 13.57
N ARG A 75 15.51 -13.96 12.23
CA ARG A 75 16.63 -14.06 11.29
C ARG A 75 17.58 -12.85 11.39
N ARG A 76 17.04 -11.64 11.58
CA ARG A 76 17.85 -10.43 11.75
C ARG A 76 18.60 -10.43 13.07
N ASN A 77 17.97 -10.84 14.15
CA ASN A 77 18.60 -10.96 15.46
C ASN A 77 19.74 -11.98 15.44
N GLU A 78 19.55 -13.16 14.81
CA GLU A 78 20.60 -14.16 14.63
C GLU A 78 21.81 -13.59 13.88
N LYS A 79 21.58 -12.81 12.83
CA LYS A 79 22.66 -12.14 12.09
C LYS A 79 23.42 -11.12 12.93
N ASP A 80 22.70 -10.31 13.72
CA ASP A 80 23.31 -9.33 14.64
C ASP A 80 24.19 -10.02 15.68
N ASP A 81 23.68 -11.09 16.30
CA ASP A 81 24.39 -11.89 17.29
C ASP A 81 25.67 -12.53 16.70
N ASN A 82 25.64 -12.89 15.43
CA ASN A 82 26.81 -13.44 14.71
C ASN A 82 27.78 -12.35 14.20
N GLY A 83 27.48 -11.08 14.40
CA GLY A 83 28.28 -9.95 13.90
C GLY A 83 28.23 -9.78 12.38
N GLU A 84 27.19 -10.30 11.73
CA GLU A 84 26.96 -10.16 10.30
C GLU A 84 26.39 -8.76 9.97
N VAL A 85 26.65 -8.29 8.76
CA VAL A 85 26.10 -7.00 8.30
C VAL A 85 24.61 -7.12 8.05
N ILE A 86 23.83 -6.27 8.73
CA ILE A 86 22.39 -6.11 8.49
C ILE A 86 22.18 -4.84 7.70
N TYR A 87 21.55 -4.96 6.53
CA TYR A 87 21.11 -3.80 5.76
C TYR A 87 19.73 -3.36 6.23
N GLY A 88 19.57 -2.06 6.53
CA GLY A 88 18.32 -1.47 7.02
C GLY A 88 18.14 -1.60 8.53
N LEU A 89 16.88 -1.75 8.96
CA LEU A 89 16.52 -1.82 10.38
C LEU A 89 16.96 -3.15 10.99
N LYS A 90 17.42 -3.14 12.25
CA LYS A 90 17.72 -4.37 13.00
C LYS A 90 16.47 -5.19 13.26
N GLU A 91 15.37 -4.53 13.58
CA GLU A 91 14.08 -5.12 13.86
C GLU A 91 12.97 -4.28 13.22
N TYR A 92 11.97 -4.94 12.67
CA TYR A 92 10.78 -4.30 12.13
C TYR A 92 9.66 -4.29 13.17
N THR A 93 8.97 -3.14 13.33
CA THR A 93 7.60 -3.17 13.86
C THR A 93 6.70 -3.90 12.86
N PHE A 94 5.54 -4.38 13.30
CA PHE A 94 4.61 -5.06 12.42
C PHE A 94 4.17 -4.17 11.23
N GLU A 95 3.92 -2.88 11.49
CA GLU A 95 3.50 -1.92 10.44
C GLU A 95 4.61 -1.68 9.40
N LEU A 96 5.85 -1.56 9.84
CA LEU A 96 6.99 -1.39 8.92
C LEU A 96 7.25 -2.67 8.12
N TYR A 97 7.09 -3.85 8.75
CA TYR A 97 7.19 -5.11 8.04
C TYR A 97 6.10 -5.27 6.98
N LEU A 98 4.85 -4.94 7.33
CA LEU A 98 3.73 -4.95 6.39
C LEU A 98 4.02 -4.08 5.16
N GLN A 99 4.49 -2.84 5.36
CA GLN A 99 4.85 -1.95 4.25
C GLN A 99 6.00 -2.51 3.41
N TYR A 100 7.01 -3.07 4.05
CA TYR A 100 8.16 -3.69 3.40
C TYR A 100 7.72 -4.90 2.56
N GLU A 101 6.96 -5.84 3.13
CA GLU A 101 6.49 -7.03 2.42
C GLU A 101 5.58 -6.66 1.24
N MET A 102 4.63 -5.74 1.42
CA MET A 102 3.78 -5.26 0.33
C MET A 102 4.57 -4.61 -0.80
N SER A 103 5.64 -3.86 -0.50
CA SER A 103 6.49 -3.29 -1.55
C SER A 103 7.28 -4.34 -2.33
N ILE A 104 7.75 -5.40 -1.66
CA ILE A 104 8.41 -6.54 -2.32
C ILE A 104 7.42 -7.30 -3.20
N LEU A 105 6.21 -7.58 -2.72
CA LEU A 105 5.17 -8.26 -3.50
C LEU A 105 4.82 -7.46 -4.77
N LYS A 106 4.67 -6.14 -4.65
CA LYS A 106 4.46 -5.25 -5.80
C LYS A 106 5.64 -5.32 -6.77
N GLU A 107 6.87 -5.20 -6.28
CA GLU A 107 8.07 -5.26 -7.10
C GLU A 107 8.20 -6.61 -7.82
N THR A 108 7.96 -7.71 -7.12
CA THR A 108 7.97 -9.06 -7.69
C THR A 108 6.94 -9.20 -8.80
N TYR A 109 5.71 -8.73 -8.59
CA TYR A 109 4.66 -8.76 -9.59
C TYR A 109 5.01 -7.93 -10.82
N CYS A 110 5.43 -6.68 -10.63
CA CYS A 110 5.72 -5.73 -11.70
C CYS A 110 6.94 -6.12 -12.54
N ASN A 111 7.90 -6.86 -11.96
CA ASN A 111 9.11 -7.30 -12.68
C ASN A 111 8.90 -8.57 -13.52
N ASP A 112 7.77 -9.26 -13.35
CA ASP A 112 7.44 -10.44 -14.14
C ASP A 112 6.50 -10.07 -15.30
N GLY A 113 7.07 -9.84 -16.49
CA GLY A 113 6.33 -9.50 -17.70
C GLY A 113 5.33 -10.58 -18.19
N THR A 114 5.31 -11.77 -17.58
CA THR A 114 4.35 -12.83 -17.92
C THR A 114 3.04 -12.72 -17.14
N ARG A 115 3.00 -11.89 -16.10
CA ARG A 115 1.81 -11.68 -15.27
C ARG A 115 0.77 -10.82 -15.94
N GLU A 116 -0.47 -10.95 -15.50
CA GLU A 116 -1.59 -10.17 -16.04
C GLU A 116 -1.30 -8.66 -15.98
N GLY A 117 -1.41 -8.00 -17.12
CA GLY A 117 -1.20 -6.56 -17.25
C GLY A 117 0.26 -6.10 -17.29
N MET A 118 1.25 -7.00 -17.13
CA MET A 118 2.67 -6.66 -17.13
C MET A 118 3.35 -6.78 -18.50
N ASP A 119 2.69 -7.39 -19.48
CA ASP A 119 3.11 -7.38 -20.90
C ASP A 119 2.68 -6.06 -21.55
N LEU A 120 3.59 -5.09 -21.58
CA LEU A 120 3.31 -3.74 -22.08
C LEU A 120 3.53 -3.65 -23.58
N THR A 121 2.59 -3.03 -24.27
CA THR A 121 2.75 -2.70 -25.70
C THR A 121 3.52 -1.39 -25.89
N ASP A 122 4.16 -1.25 -27.05
CA ASP A 122 4.84 0.01 -27.41
C ASP A 122 3.85 1.20 -27.43
N GLU A 123 2.59 0.96 -27.83
CA GLU A 123 1.54 1.99 -27.84
C GLU A 123 1.20 2.48 -26.43
N GLU A 124 1.05 1.57 -25.48
CA GLU A 124 0.82 1.93 -24.08
C GLU A 124 1.99 2.70 -23.48
N MET A 125 3.21 2.26 -23.76
CA MET A 125 4.42 2.95 -23.26
C MET A 125 4.55 4.36 -23.85
N HIS A 126 4.29 4.54 -25.15
CA HIS A 126 4.30 5.87 -25.78
C HIS A 126 3.18 6.76 -25.22
N ALA A 127 1.97 6.24 -25.04
CA ALA A 127 0.86 6.98 -24.45
C ALA A 127 1.19 7.44 -23.02
N HIS A 128 1.82 6.57 -22.21
CA HIS A 128 2.24 6.93 -20.86
C HIS A 128 3.37 7.98 -20.87
N TYR A 129 4.35 7.83 -21.76
CA TYR A 129 5.42 8.82 -21.95
C TYR A 129 4.86 10.21 -22.33
N ASP A 130 3.86 10.26 -23.21
CA ASP A 130 3.26 11.52 -23.66
C ASP A 130 2.32 12.17 -22.62
N SER A 131 1.91 11.42 -21.59
CA SER A 131 0.99 11.91 -20.56
C SER A 131 1.61 12.95 -19.62
N ARG A 132 2.95 13.02 -19.55
CA ARG A 132 3.68 13.96 -18.69
C ARG A 132 5.08 14.26 -19.22
N GLU A 133 5.74 15.25 -18.61
CA GLU A 133 7.16 15.53 -18.87
C GLU A 133 8.07 14.59 -18.05
N TRP A 134 9.11 14.08 -18.71
CA TRP A 134 10.13 13.22 -18.13
C TRP A 134 11.45 13.99 -18.05
N THR A 135 11.89 14.25 -16.81
CA THR A 135 13.17 14.91 -16.50
C THR A 135 13.90 14.12 -15.43
N PHE A 136 15.18 13.87 -15.59
CA PHE A 136 15.97 13.05 -14.64
C PHE A 136 16.90 13.88 -13.73
N LYS A 137 17.06 15.15 -14.05
CA LYS A 137 17.82 16.11 -13.22
C LYS A 137 17.11 17.45 -13.15
N GLU A 138 17.35 18.21 -12.08
CA GLU A 138 16.87 19.59 -11.99
C GLU A 138 17.46 20.44 -13.15
N ASN A 139 16.62 21.18 -13.84
CA ASN A 139 16.93 22.04 -14.99
C ASN A 139 17.36 21.34 -16.28
N GLU A 140 17.02 20.07 -16.48
CA GLU A 140 17.18 19.41 -17.78
C GLU A 140 15.94 19.56 -18.65
N GLU A 141 16.16 19.56 -19.98
CA GLU A 141 15.09 19.45 -20.98
C GLU A 141 14.38 18.09 -20.84
N ARG A 142 13.16 18.01 -21.38
CA ARG A 142 12.41 16.75 -21.47
C ARG A 142 13.29 15.66 -22.08
N ALA A 143 13.48 14.54 -21.39
CA ALA A 143 14.16 13.38 -21.93
C ALA A 143 13.34 12.78 -23.10
N ASP A 144 14.03 12.31 -24.12
CA ASP A 144 13.40 11.55 -25.19
C ASP A 144 12.87 10.19 -24.70
N PHE A 145 12.04 9.55 -25.51
CA PHE A 145 11.41 8.27 -25.14
C PHE A 145 12.46 7.18 -24.86
N ASP A 146 13.51 7.08 -25.67
CA ASP A 146 14.51 6.03 -25.49
C ASP A 146 15.26 6.18 -24.16
N THR A 147 15.55 7.41 -23.76
CA THR A 147 16.15 7.73 -22.46
C THR A 147 15.19 7.45 -21.31
N ALA A 148 13.91 7.73 -21.47
CA ALA A 148 12.88 7.57 -20.44
C ALA A 148 12.32 6.14 -20.37
N LYS A 149 12.49 5.31 -21.39
CA LYS A 149 11.79 4.03 -21.60
C LYS A 149 11.75 3.14 -20.35
N VAL A 150 12.88 2.94 -19.68
CA VAL A 150 12.94 2.07 -18.47
C VAL A 150 12.10 2.64 -17.32
N ALA A 151 12.07 3.96 -17.15
CA ALA A 151 11.28 4.60 -16.12
C ALA A 151 9.78 4.58 -16.48
N VAL A 152 9.45 4.78 -17.77
CA VAL A 152 8.10 4.66 -18.31
C VAL A 152 7.54 3.27 -18.11
N GLU A 153 8.29 2.24 -18.48
CA GLU A 153 7.91 0.83 -18.32
C GLU A 153 7.64 0.48 -16.86
N ARG A 154 8.55 0.86 -15.96
CA ARG A 154 8.39 0.61 -14.53
C ARG A 154 7.15 1.31 -13.98
N GLU A 155 6.99 2.60 -14.23
CA GLU A 155 5.88 3.37 -13.68
C GLU A 155 4.53 2.88 -14.23
N LEU A 156 4.47 2.53 -15.51
CA LEU A 156 3.25 2.01 -16.10
C LEU A 156 2.86 0.64 -15.50
N ARG A 157 3.82 -0.25 -15.27
CA ARG A 157 3.56 -1.52 -14.58
C ARG A 157 3.09 -1.30 -13.15
N GLU A 158 3.76 -0.40 -12.41
CA GLU A 158 3.34 -0.04 -11.05
C GLU A 158 1.93 0.52 -11.01
N GLN A 159 1.56 1.39 -11.96
CA GLN A 159 0.21 1.92 -12.09
C GLN A 159 -0.81 0.82 -12.39
N LYS A 160 -0.53 -0.06 -13.35
CA LYS A 160 -1.43 -1.18 -13.69
C LYS A 160 -1.63 -2.13 -12.50
N TYR A 161 -0.57 -2.38 -11.73
CA TYR A 161 -0.66 -3.16 -10.50
C TYR A 161 -1.56 -2.47 -9.47
N ASP A 162 -1.36 -1.18 -9.21
CA ASP A 162 -2.17 -0.42 -8.25
C ASP A 162 -3.65 -0.41 -8.67
N ASP A 163 -3.94 -0.18 -9.96
CA ASP A 163 -5.30 -0.23 -10.52
C ASP A 163 -5.96 -1.62 -10.35
N MET A 164 -5.17 -2.69 -10.47
CA MET A 164 -5.63 -4.07 -10.26
C MET A 164 -5.94 -4.29 -8.78
N VAL A 165 -5.04 -3.92 -7.86
CA VAL A 165 -5.27 -4.04 -6.41
C VAL A 165 -6.50 -3.25 -5.98
N GLU A 166 -6.68 -2.02 -6.50
CA GLU A 166 -7.86 -1.20 -6.21
C GLU A 166 -9.16 -1.83 -6.70
N ARG A 167 -9.16 -2.48 -7.86
CA ARG A 167 -10.33 -3.25 -8.35
C ARG A 167 -10.65 -4.41 -7.42
N TRP A 168 -9.66 -5.20 -7.05
CA TRP A 168 -9.84 -6.33 -6.13
C TRP A 168 -10.35 -5.86 -4.76
N ALA A 169 -9.78 -4.79 -4.20
CA ALA A 169 -10.22 -4.20 -2.95
C ALA A 169 -11.68 -3.72 -3.02
N ARG A 170 -12.08 -3.11 -4.12
CA ARG A 170 -13.46 -2.63 -4.35
C ARG A 170 -14.45 -3.76 -4.41
N ASP A 171 -14.08 -4.86 -5.07
CA ASP A 171 -14.95 -6.03 -5.25
C ASP A 171 -14.97 -6.94 -4.02
N SER A 172 -14.05 -6.74 -3.06
CA SER A 172 -13.98 -7.48 -1.81
C SER A 172 -15.19 -7.22 -0.94
N LYS A 173 -15.81 -8.31 -0.44
CA LYS A 173 -16.93 -8.23 0.49
C LYS A 173 -16.42 -8.22 1.92
N VAL A 174 -17.01 -7.37 2.74
CA VAL A 174 -16.77 -7.34 4.19
C VAL A 174 -17.90 -8.12 4.87
N ASP A 175 -17.55 -9.22 5.52
CA ASP A 175 -18.47 -9.94 6.37
C ASP A 175 -18.53 -9.24 7.74
N GLY A 176 -19.64 -8.60 8.02
CA GLY A 176 -19.86 -7.91 9.28
C GLY A 176 -20.68 -6.63 9.15
N SER A 177 -21.00 -6.06 10.29
CA SER A 177 -21.74 -4.81 10.36
C SER A 177 -20.77 -3.64 10.55
N MET A 178 -20.88 -2.63 9.67
CA MET A 178 -20.16 -1.36 9.85
C MET A 178 -20.50 -0.69 11.18
N GLU A 179 -21.75 -0.84 11.64
CA GLU A 179 -22.14 -0.36 12.98
C GLU A 179 -21.28 -0.98 14.09
N ALA A 180 -20.97 -2.28 14.01
CA ALA A 180 -20.08 -2.92 14.97
C ALA A 180 -18.65 -2.35 14.91
N VAL A 181 -18.17 -2.01 13.71
CA VAL A 181 -16.86 -1.37 13.53
C VAL A 181 -16.86 0.05 14.11
N PHE A 182 -17.92 0.83 13.88
CA PHE A 182 -18.12 2.15 14.46
C PHE A 182 -18.07 2.12 15.99
N GLN A 183 -18.83 1.22 16.61
CA GLN A 183 -18.85 1.07 18.07
C GLN A 183 -17.49 0.61 18.63
N PHE A 184 -16.81 -0.28 17.94
CA PHE A 184 -15.45 -0.68 18.31
C PHE A 184 -14.48 0.52 18.22
N THR A 185 -14.53 1.28 17.14
CA THR A 185 -13.66 2.45 16.93
C THR A 185 -13.94 3.48 18.01
N LEU A 186 -15.19 3.85 18.24
CA LEU A 186 -15.59 4.82 19.27
C LEU A 186 -15.08 4.44 20.66
N LYS A 187 -15.12 3.15 21.00
CA LYS A 187 -14.65 2.64 22.31
C LYS A 187 -13.12 2.73 22.47
N ASN A 188 -12.36 2.73 21.38
CA ASN A 188 -10.90 2.59 21.41
C ASN A 188 -10.12 3.86 20.99
N ILE A 189 -10.79 4.94 20.64
CA ILE A 189 -10.14 6.22 20.26
C ILE A 189 -9.94 7.20 21.44
N GLN A 190 -10.24 6.79 22.66
CA GLN A 190 -10.08 7.63 23.87
C GLN A 190 -8.63 7.69 24.33
#